data_cb123b4196e07b0d767b989150c304bf
#
_entry.id   cb123b4196e07b0d767b989150c304bf
#
_cell.length_a   1.000
_cell.length_b   1.000
_cell.length_c   1.000
_cell.angle_alpha   90.00
_cell.angle_beta   90.00
_cell.angle_gamma   90.00
#
_symmetry.space_group_name_H-M   'P 1'
#
loop_
_entity.id
_entity.type
_entity.pdbx_description
1 polymer ?
#
loop_
_entity_poly.entity_id
_entity_poly.type
_entity_poly.pdbx_seq_one_letter_code
_entity_poly.pdbx_strand_id
1 'polypeptide(L)'
;MSAIASKIDHNSREFRANQAAMRALIAELESRRATAAEGGPPRARERHLARGKLLPRQRVMTLIDSGTPFLELSPLAANDMYEGAIHGAGLITGIGRVAGRECVIVCNDSTIKGGTYYPMTVKKHLRAQEIARENRLPSIYLVDSGGANLPHQTEVFPDREHFGRIFYNQATMSAAGIPQIAVVMGSCTAGGAYVPAMSHETIIVRNQGTIFLGGPPLVKAATGEVVTAEELGGADVHARKSGVADYYAENDRHALALCRQIVGTLNDGKTRDVTLRKPSEPQFDAAELDGIVPVDLKKQYDVREVIARLVDNSEFDEFKALYGTTLVTGFAHIHGIPVGILGNNGILFSESALKAAHFIELCCQRRLPLLFLQNISGFMVGRDYEAGGIAKDGAKMVTAVACAQVPKITVIIGGSYGAGNYGMCGRAYGPRFLFTWPNARISVMGGEQAASVLATVRRDNIEAEGKKWSEVEEEEFKQPIREQYDAEGNPYYATARLWDDGIITPAETRRVLALCFSATLNAPIPETKFGVFRM
;
A
#
# COMPACT_ATOMS: atom_id res chain seq x y z
N MET A 1 8.62 30.88 1.59
CA MET A 1 7.33 30.29 1.12
C MET A 1 6.21 31.12 1.69
N SER A 2 5.15 31.38 0.94
CA SER A 2 3.93 32.05 1.44
C SER A 2 2.91 31.00 1.84
N ALA A 3 2.12 31.30 2.88
CA ALA A 3 1.01 30.42 3.26
C ALA A 3 -0.11 30.54 2.21
N ILE A 4 -0.74 29.40 1.91
CA ILE A 4 -1.94 29.37 1.06
C ILE A 4 -3.09 30.03 1.83
N ALA A 5 -3.75 31.00 1.18
CA ALA A 5 -4.99 31.58 1.71
C ALA A 5 -6.17 30.68 1.33
N SER A 6 -6.83 30.08 2.31
CA SER A 6 -8.03 29.27 2.07
C SER A 6 -9.22 30.14 1.69
N LYS A 7 -10.02 29.66 0.74
CA LYS A 7 -11.27 30.28 0.26
C LYS A 7 -12.50 29.49 0.67
N ILE A 8 -12.36 28.53 1.57
CA ILE A 8 -13.43 27.63 1.97
C ILE A 8 -14.43 28.35 2.88
N ASP A 9 -15.69 28.30 2.50
CA ASP A 9 -16.82 28.70 3.34
C ASP A 9 -17.46 27.46 3.99
N HIS A 10 -17.13 27.25 5.27
CA HIS A 10 -17.64 26.13 6.08
C HIS A 10 -19.16 26.18 6.29
N ASN A 11 -19.79 27.34 6.08
CA ASN A 11 -21.23 27.52 6.20
C ASN A 11 -22.00 27.25 4.91
N SER A 12 -21.28 27.09 3.79
CA SER A 12 -21.92 26.82 2.51
C SER A 12 -22.69 25.50 2.53
N ARG A 13 -23.79 25.46 1.77
CA ARG A 13 -24.58 24.22 1.59
C ARG A 13 -23.74 23.10 0.96
N GLU A 14 -22.85 23.46 0.07
CA GLU A 14 -21.99 22.51 -0.64
C GLU A 14 -20.98 21.85 0.31
N PHE A 15 -20.27 22.65 1.12
CA PHE A 15 -19.33 22.12 2.12
C PHE A 15 -20.01 21.13 3.07
N ARG A 16 -21.18 21.49 3.60
CA ARG A 16 -21.93 20.63 4.53
C ARG A 16 -22.41 19.34 3.85
N ALA A 17 -22.83 19.41 2.60
CA ALA A 17 -23.26 18.23 1.84
C ALA A 17 -22.08 17.29 1.55
N ASN A 18 -20.94 17.81 1.12
CA ASN A 18 -19.71 17.04 0.91
C ASN A 18 -19.25 16.39 2.22
N GLN A 19 -19.23 17.14 3.31
CA GLN A 19 -18.83 16.65 4.64
C GLN A 19 -19.71 15.49 5.09
N ALA A 20 -21.02 15.60 4.96
CA ALA A 20 -21.96 14.54 5.32
C ALA A 20 -21.72 13.28 4.48
N ALA A 21 -21.54 13.42 3.16
CA ALA A 21 -21.28 12.33 2.26
C ALA A 21 -19.92 11.64 2.54
N MET A 22 -18.85 12.41 2.73
CA MET A 22 -17.52 11.86 3.06
C MET A 22 -17.53 11.14 4.41
N ARG A 23 -18.16 11.69 5.42
CA ARG A 23 -18.29 11.05 6.74
C ARG A 23 -19.03 9.72 6.70
N ALA A 24 -20.01 9.56 5.81
CA ALA A 24 -20.68 8.27 5.59
C ALA A 24 -19.70 7.22 5.05
N LEU A 25 -18.85 7.60 4.08
CA LEU A 25 -17.81 6.73 3.55
C LEU A 25 -16.72 6.39 4.59
N ILE A 26 -16.36 7.37 5.42
CA ILE A 26 -15.40 7.15 6.52
C ILE A 26 -15.97 6.17 7.54
N ALA A 27 -17.24 6.31 7.91
CA ALA A 27 -17.90 5.39 8.85
C ALA A 27 -17.94 3.95 8.31
N GLU A 28 -18.19 3.76 7.01
CA GLU A 28 -18.09 2.45 6.36
C GLU A 28 -16.67 1.89 6.42
N LEU A 29 -15.65 2.70 6.11
CA LEU A 29 -14.24 2.31 6.17
C LEU A 29 -13.86 1.86 7.59
N GLU A 30 -14.23 2.62 8.60
CA GLU A 30 -13.95 2.32 10.01
C GLU A 30 -14.62 0.99 10.45
N SER A 31 -15.85 0.75 10.02
CA SER A 31 -16.56 -0.50 10.27
C SER A 31 -15.85 -1.71 9.65
N ARG A 32 -15.43 -1.58 8.39
CA ARG A 32 -14.69 -2.65 7.68
C ARG A 32 -13.32 -2.90 8.30
N ARG A 33 -12.60 -1.85 8.68
CA ARG A 33 -11.32 -1.94 9.39
C ARG A 33 -11.49 -2.63 10.75
N ALA A 34 -12.53 -2.29 11.51
CA ALA A 34 -12.82 -2.92 12.79
C ALA A 34 -13.08 -4.43 12.64
N THR A 35 -13.88 -4.81 11.65
CA THR A 35 -14.15 -6.23 11.33
C THR A 35 -12.87 -6.98 10.97
N ALA A 36 -12.04 -6.39 10.09
CA ALA A 36 -10.76 -7.00 9.70
C ALA A 36 -9.78 -7.12 10.88
N ALA A 37 -9.81 -6.16 11.81
CA ALA A 37 -8.95 -6.14 12.99
C ALA A 37 -9.30 -7.22 14.02
N GLU A 38 -10.50 -7.78 13.99
CA GLU A 38 -10.88 -8.89 14.87
C GLU A 38 -10.10 -10.18 14.56
N GLY A 39 -9.66 -10.37 13.32
CA GLY A 39 -8.99 -11.59 12.86
C GLY A 39 -9.97 -12.72 12.57
N GLY A 40 -9.61 -13.95 12.96
CA GLY A 40 -10.45 -15.13 12.72
C GLY A 40 -11.70 -15.20 13.60
N PRO A 41 -12.58 -16.19 13.35
CA PRO A 41 -13.84 -16.34 14.09
C PRO A 41 -13.61 -16.57 15.58
N PRO A 42 -14.58 -16.22 16.45
CA PRO A 42 -14.44 -16.26 17.92
C PRO A 42 -13.87 -17.58 18.44
N ARG A 43 -14.41 -18.71 17.98
CA ARG A 43 -13.93 -20.05 18.37
C ARG A 43 -12.45 -20.29 18.05
N ALA A 44 -11.94 -19.75 16.95
CA ALA A 44 -10.54 -19.87 16.60
C ALA A 44 -9.65 -19.01 17.51
N ARG A 45 -10.11 -17.78 17.82
CA ARG A 45 -9.43 -16.88 18.76
C ARG A 45 -9.37 -17.45 20.18
N GLU A 46 -10.48 -17.99 20.68
CA GLU A 46 -10.55 -18.64 21.98
C GLU A 46 -9.58 -19.83 22.08
N ARG A 47 -9.57 -20.71 21.06
CA ARG A 47 -8.63 -21.83 21.01
C ARG A 47 -7.17 -21.38 20.95
N HIS A 48 -6.89 -20.26 20.27
CA HIS A 48 -5.56 -19.67 20.20
C HIS A 48 -5.10 -19.17 21.57
N LEU A 49 -5.95 -18.41 22.27
CA LEU A 49 -5.70 -17.93 23.62
C LEU A 49 -5.56 -19.06 24.66
N ALA A 50 -6.39 -20.10 24.55
CA ALA A 50 -6.33 -21.28 25.43
C ALA A 50 -4.98 -22.05 25.36
N ARG A 51 -4.22 -21.84 24.29
CA ARG A 51 -2.85 -22.36 24.13
C ARG A 51 -1.77 -21.45 24.74
N GLY A 52 -2.16 -20.38 25.43
CA GLY A 52 -1.24 -19.41 26.01
C GLY A 52 -0.59 -18.44 25.01
N LYS A 53 -1.11 -18.37 23.79
CA LYS A 53 -0.61 -17.48 22.74
C LYS A 53 -1.24 -16.10 22.82
N LEU A 54 -0.49 -15.06 22.48
CA LEU A 54 -1.04 -13.74 22.21
C LEU A 54 -1.75 -13.73 20.85
N LEU A 55 -2.87 -13.00 20.74
CA LEU A 55 -3.47 -12.78 19.43
C LEU A 55 -2.49 -12.03 18.51
N PRO A 56 -2.54 -12.24 17.17
CA PRO A 56 -1.57 -11.64 16.24
C PRO A 56 -1.41 -10.13 16.40
N ARG A 57 -2.51 -9.39 16.53
CA ARG A 57 -2.47 -7.95 16.76
C ARG A 57 -1.84 -7.58 18.11
N GLN A 58 -2.06 -8.38 19.14
CA GLN A 58 -1.39 -8.20 20.44
C GLN A 58 0.11 -8.46 20.35
N ARG A 59 0.55 -9.44 19.52
CA ARG A 59 1.97 -9.69 19.24
C ARG A 59 2.62 -8.44 18.65
N VAL A 60 2.02 -7.84 17.62
CA VAL A 60 2.52 -6.62 16.98
C VAL A 60 2.58 -5.47 18.00
N MET A 61 1.50 -5.21 18.73
CA MET A 61 1.44 -4.11 19.72
C MET A 61 2.39 -4.31 20.90
N THR A 62 2.74 -5.56 21.25
CA THR A 62 3.75 -5.85 22.28
C THR A 62 5.17 -5.68 21.76
N LEU A 63 5.39 -5.92 20.46
CA LEU A 63 6.69 -5.79 19.82
C LEU A 63 7.12 -4.35 19.63
N ILE A 64 6.22 -3.47 19.19
CA ILE A 64 6.55 -2.07 18.91
C ILE A 64 6.78 -1.25 20.19
N ASP A 65 7.45 -0.13 20.06
CA ASP A 65 7.70 0.79 21.17
C ASP A 65 6.39 1.41 21.66
N SER A 66 6.21 1.42 22.98
CA SER A 66 5.00 1.97 23.60
C SER A 66 4.79 3.43 23.21
N GLY A 67 3.55 3.78 22.87
CA GLY A 67 3.17 5.14 22.47
C GLY A 67 3.61 5.54 21.06
N THR A 68 4.24 4.64 20.30
CA THR A 68 4.59 4.91 18.89
C THR A 68 3.50 4.42 17.94
N PRO A 69 3.28 5.09 16.81
CA PRO A 69 2.30 4.66 15.82
C PRO A 69 2.75 3.39 15.10
N PHE A 70 1.78 2.58 14.70
CA PHE A 70 1.95 1.50 13.74
C PHE A 70 1.29 1.89 12.42
N LEU A 71 2.06 2.01 11.36
CA LEU A 71 1.56 2.23 10.01
C LEU A 71 1.16 0.86 9.43
N GLU A 72 -0.08 0.45 9.66
CA GLU A 72 -0.59 -0.80 9.11
C GLU A 72 -0.80 -0.67 7.60
N LEU A 73 -0.29 -1.64 6.85
CA LEU A 73 -0.35 -1.69 5.39
C LEU A 73 -1.39 -2.72 4.95
N SER A 74 -2.24 -2.33 4.01
CA SER A 74 -3.25 -3.18 3.37
C SER A 74 -4.14 -3.95 4.39
N PRO A 75 -4.73 -3.29 5.41
CA PRO A 75 -5.56 -3.97 6.41
C PRO A 75 -6.79 -4.65 5.80
N LEU A 76 -7.27 -4.17 4.64
CA LEU A 76 -8.42 -4.71 3.91
C LEU A 76 -8.02 -5.56 2.69
N ALA A 77 -6.78 -6.06 2.63
CA ALA A 77 -6.40 -7.03 1.60
C ALA A 77 -7.32 -8.25 1.65
N ALA A 78 -7.70 -8.77 0.47
CA ALA A 78 -8.66 -9.86 0.29
C ALA A 78 -10.07 -9.58 0.83
N ASN A 79 -10.45 -8.31 1.07
CA ASN A 79 -11.81 -7.96 1.48
C ASN A 79 -12.82 -8.46 0.44
N ASP A 80 -13.88 -9.13 0.93
CA ASP A 80 -14.94 -9.75 0.11
C ASP A 80 -14.43 -10.79 -0.94
N MET A 81 -13.17 -11.23 -0.84
CA MET A 81 -12.62 -12.34 -1.62
C MET A 81 -12.68 -13.65 -0.81
N TYR A 82 -12.58 -14.79 -1.52
CA TYR A 82 -12.58 -16.12 -0.89
C TYR A 82 -13.76 -16.32 0.08
N GLU A 83 -14.96 -15.94 -0.35
CA GLU A 83 -16.20 -16.01 0.45
C GLU A 83 -16.12 -15.21 1.77
N GLY A 84 -15.33 -14.14 1.79
CA GLY A 84 -15.13 -13.29 2.97
C GLY A 84 -14.34 -13.93 4.12
N ALA A 85 -13.68 -15.07 3.88
CA ALA A 85 -13.08 -15.88 4.95
C ALA A 85 -11.66 -15.46 5.35
N ILE A 86 -11.01 -14.54 4.61
CA ILE A 86 -9.57 -14.23 4.76
C ILE A 86 -9.36 -12.73 4.99
N HIS A 87 -9.83 -12.22 6.13
CA HIS A 87 -9.63 -10.82 6.50
C HIS A 87 -8.15 -10.44 6.52
N GLY A 88 -7.82 -9.27 5.97
CA GLY A 88 -6.45 -8.79 5.88
C GLY A 88 -5.49 -9.73 5.15
N ALA A 89 -6.01 -10.62 4.29
CA ALA A 89 -5.27 -11.70 3.63
C ALA A 89 -4.55 -12.63 4.63
N GLY A 90 -5.04 -12.77 5.86
CA GLY A 90 -4.43 -13.62 6.91
C GLY A 90 -3.07 -13.13 7.42
N LEU A 91 -2.70 -11.88 7.15
CA LEU A 91 -1.47 -11.24 7.60
C LEU A 91 -1.74 -9.85 8.19
N ILE A 92 -1.02 -9.51 9.24
CA ILE A 92 -0.83 -8.11 9.66
C ILE A 92 0.54 -7.68 9.14
N THR A 93 0.57 -6.67 8.29
CA THR A 93 1.80 -6.07 7.77
C THR A 93 1.83 -4.58 8.04
N GLY A 94 2.99 -4.03 8.33
CA GLY A 94 3.12 -2.60 8.59
C GLY A 94 4.51 -2.20 8.99
N ILE A 95 4.67 -0.89 9.25
CA ILE A 95 5.90 -0.30 9.76
C ILE A 95 5.65 0.13 11.20
N GLY A 96 6.47 -0.36 12.12
CA GLY A 96 6.45 0.01 13.52
C GLY A 96 7.86 0.31 14.03
N ARG A 97 7.94 1.09 15.11
CA ARG A 97 9.22 1.34 15.78
C ARG A 97 9.46 0.23 16.80
N VAL A 98 10.60 -0.44 16.68
CA VAL A 98 11.05 -1.51 17.60
C VAL A 98 12.43 -1.13 18.12
N ALA A 99 12.58 -0.99 19.42
CA ALA A 99 13.84 -0.54 20.06
C ALA A 99 14.44 0.71 19.39
N GLY A 100 13.59 1.70 19.09
CA GLY A 100 13.98 2.97 18.46
C GLY A 100 14.09 2.94 16.93
N ARG A 101 13.94 1.79 16.27
CA ARG A 101 14.11 1.62 14.81
C ARG A 101 12.81 1.33 14.10
N GLU A 102 12.64 1.93 12.93
CA GLU A 102 11.57 1.57 12.01
C GLU A 102 11.85 0.20 11.38
N CYS A 103 10.92 -0.73 11.56
CA CYS A 103 10.99 -2.09 11.04
C CYS A 103 9.71 -2.42 10.27
N VAL A 104 9.83 -3.18 9.20
CA VAL A 104 8.68 -3.84 8.57
C VAL A 104 8.36 -5.08 9.37
N ILE A 105 7.11 -5.20 9.79
CA ILE A 105 6.59 -6.34 10.55
C ILE A 105 5.63 -7.12 9.66
N VAL A 106 5.83 -8.44 9.58
CA VAL A 106 4.95 -9.39 8.89
C VAL A 106 4.52 -10.43 9.91
N CYS A 107 3.26 -10.39 10.32
CA CYS A 107 2.72 -11.27 11.34
C CYS A 107 1.62 -12.15 10.75
N ASN A 108 1.79 -13.47 10.81
CA ASN A 108 0.75 -14.41 10.41
C ASN A 108 -0.43 -14.37 11.39
N ASP A 109 -1.64 -14.42 10.87
CA ASP A 109 -2.85 -14.63 11.67
C ASP A 109 -3.31 -16.08 11.57
N SER A 110 -2.83 -16.91 12.49
CA SER A 110 -3.22 -18.34 12.53
C SER A 110 -4.65 -18.58 13.02
N THR A 111 -5.35 -17.53 13.48
CA THR A 111 -6.80 -17.61 13.77
C THR A 111 -7.63 -17.62 12.48
N ILE A 112 -7.04 -17.18 11.37
CA ILE A 112 -7.62 -17.19 10.02
C ILE A 112 -7.07 -18.41 9.27
N LYS A 113 -7.90 -19.43 9.05
CA LYS A 113 -7.54 -20.64 8.28
C LYS A 113 -6.17 -21.26 8.66
N GLY A 114 -5.78 -21.17 9.94
CA GLY A 114 -4.51 -21.72 10.43
C GLY A 114 -3.26 -20.98 9.91
N GLY A 115 -3.39 -19.75 9.46
CA GLY A 115 -2.28 -18.97 8.88
C GLY A 115 -1.81 -19.48 7.52
N THR A 116 -2.65 -20.20 6.78
CA THR A 116 -2.32 -20.69 5.43
C THR A 116 -2.26 -19.54 4.42
N TYR A 117 -1.34 -19.66 3.47
CA TYR A 117 -1.11 -18.65 2.42
C TYR A 117 -2.04 -18.89 1.23
N TYR A 118 -2.94 -17.96 1.01
CA TYR A 118 -3.75 -17.78 -0.18
C TYR A 118 -3.02 -16.90 -1.20
N PRO A 119 -3.48 -16.77 -2.46
CA PRO A 119 -2.83 -15.90 -3.45
C PRO A 119 -2.64 -14.45 -2.95
N MET A 120 -3.66 -13.87 -2.31
CA MET A 120 -3.54 -12.52 -1.74
C MET A 120 -2.63 -12.46 -0.51
N THR A 121 -2.49 -13.53 0.25
CA THR A 121 -1.53 -13.63 1.36
C THR A 121 -0.09 -13.52 0.83
N VAL A 122 0.22 -14.26 -0.22
CA VAL A 122 1.53 -14.19 -0.90
C VAL A 122 1.79 -12.78 -1.42
N LYS A 123 0.84 -12.20 -2.16
CA LYS A 123 0.98 -10.86 -2.71
C LYS A 123 1.21 -9.80 -1.63
N LYS A 124 0.52 -9.90 -0.49
CA LYS A 124 0.71 -8.99 0.65
C LYS A 124 2.07 -9.15 1.31
N HIS A 125 2.56 -10.38 1.48
CA HIS A 125 3.90 -10.65 2.00
C HIS A 125 4.97 -10.07 1.08
N LEU A 126 4.86 -10.32 -0.23
CA LEU A 126 5.79 -9.78 -1.23
C LEU A 126 5.81 -8.25 -1.22
N ARG A 127 4.64 -7.60 -1.07
CA ARG A 127 4.58 -6.14 -0.97
C ARG A 127 5.27 -5.63 0.30
N ALA A 128 5.12 -6.30 1.43
CA ALA A 128 5.83 -5.94 2.66
C ALA A 128 7.37 -6.04 2.48
N GLN A 129 7.84 -7.11 1.82
CA GLN A 129 9.27 -7.25 1.50
C GLN A 129 9.76 -6.20 0.50
N GLU A 130 8.95 -5.83 -0.50
CA GLU A 130 9.27 -4.75 -1.44
C GLU A 130 9.47 -3.42 -0.70
N ILE A 131 8.53 -3.07 0.20
CA ILE A 131 8.64 -1.87 1.04
C ILE A 131 9.89 -1.92 1.92
N ALA A 132 10.18 -3.07 2.54
CA ALA A 132 11.39 -3.25 3.35
C ALA A 132 12.66 -3.05 2.51
N ARG A 133 12.72 -3.65 1.34
CA ARG A 133 13.88 -3.56 0.43
C ARG A 133 14.11 -2.14 -0.07
N GLU A 134 13.06 -1.48 -0.55
CA GLU A 134 13.17 -0.14 -1.14
C GLU A 134 13.51 0.94 -0.11
N ASN A 135 13.08 0.76 1.13
CA ASN A 135 13.34 1.68 2.21
C ASN A 135 14.47 1.19 3.16
N ARG A 136 15.12 0.07 2.85
CA ARG A 136 16.20 -0.56 3.66
C ARG A 136 15.81 -0.77 5.13
N LEU A 137 14.57 -1.16 5.38
CA LEU A 137 14.06 -1.40 6.71
C LEU A 137 14.32 -2.85 7.17
N PRO A 138 14.78 -3.08 8.41
CA PRO A 138 14.81 -4.41 8.98
C PRO A 138 13.42 -5.08 8.88
N SER A 139 13.40 -6.38 8.57
CA SER A 139 12.17 -7.16 8.47
C SER A 139 12.03 -8.11 9.65
N ILE A 140 10.88 -8.11 10.30
CA ILE A 140 10.55 -8.99 11.41
C ILE A 140 9.37 -9.85 10.99
N TYR A 141 9.59 -11.18 10.98
CA TYR A 141 8.58 -12.18 10.64
C TYR A 141 8.08 -12.86 11.93
N LEU A 142 6.85 -12.61 12.33
CA LEU A 142 6.16 -13.29 13.43
C LEU A 142 5.42 -14.50 12.85
N VAL A 143 6.07 -15.66 12.86
CA VAL A 143 5.66 -16.82 12.09
C VAL A 143 4.71 -17.73 12.88
N ASP A 144 3.54 -17.99 12.34
CA ASP A 144 2.54 -18.92 12.83
C ASP A 144 1.65 -19.36 11.64
N SER A 145 2.20 -20.23 10.76
CA SER A 145 1.62 -20.55 9.45
C SER A 145 1.57 -22.04 9.16
N GLY A 146 0.46 -22.48 8.62
CA GLY A 146 0.27 -23.83 8.08
C GLY A 146 0.86 -24.08 6.69
N GLY A 147 1.57 -23.09 6.09
CA GLY A 147 2.12 -23.20 4.74
C GLY A 147 1.14 -22.78 3.63
N ALA A 148 1.35 -23.25 2.40
CA ALA A 148 0.53 -22.88 1.24
C ALA A 148 -0.89 -23.50 1.31
N ASN A 149 -1.89 -22.77 0.85
CA ASN A 149 -3.25 -23.28 0.69
C ASN A 149 -3.30 -24.25 -0.51
N LEU A 150 -3.44 -25.54 -0.24
CA LEU A 150 -3.39 -26.59 -1.26
C LEU A 150 -4.47 -26.49 -2.34
N PRO A 151 -5.75 -26.15 -2.04
CA PRO A 151 -6.76 -25.95 -3.08
C PRO A 151 -6.41 -24.87 -4.11
N HIS A 152 -5.62 -23.86 -3.74
CA HIS A 152 -5.17 -22.76 -4.62
C HIS A 152 -3.71 -22.91 -5.06
N GLN A 153 -3.15 -24.11 -5.04
CA GLN A 153 -1.72 -24.32 -5.26
C GLN A 153 -1.21 -23.78 -6.59
N THR A 154 -2.02 -23.79 -7.64
CA THR A 154 -1.68 -23.23 -8.96
C THR A 154 -1.49 -21.71 -8.96
N GLU A 155 -2.15 -21.01 -8.03
CA GLU A 155 -2.07 -19.55 -7.89
C GLU A 155 -1.15 -19.10 -6.75
N VAL A 156 -0.55 -20.06 -6.04
CA VAL A 156 0.33 -19.80 -4.89
C VAL A 156 1.76 -20.24 -5.14
N PHE A 157 2.00 -21.32 -5.92
CA PHE A 157 3.30 -22.00 -5.96
C PHE A 157 4.16 -21.73 -7.21
N PRO A 158 3.66 -21.92 -8.47
CA PRO A 158 4.57 -22.17 -9.60
C PRO A 158 5.14 -20.92 -10.28
N ASP A 159 4.54 -19.75 -10.11
CA ASP A 159 4.89 -18.56 -10.88
C ASP A 159 5.90 -17.66 -10.17
N ARG A 160 6.40 -16.66 -10.90
CA ARG A 160 7.45 -15.72 -10.46
C ARG A 160 7.10 -14.96 -9.18
N GLU A 161 5.89 -14.42 -9.07
CA GLU A 161 5.42 -13.63 -7.92
C GLU A 161 4.59 -14.50 -6.96
N HIS A 162 4.93 -15.78 -6.84
CA HIS A 162 4.32 -16.74 -5.94
C HIS A 162 5.19 -17.01 -4.70
N PHE A 163 4.85 -18.03 -3.95
CA PHE A 163 5.41 -18.33 -2.64
C PHE A 163 6.95 -18.41 -2.63
N GLY A 164 7.55 -19.00 -3.68
CA GLY A 164 9.01 -19.08 -3.83
C GLY A 164 9.70 -17.72 -3.91
N ARG A 165 8.99 -16.67 -4.35
CA ARG A 165 9.53 -15.31 -4.42
C ARG A 165 9.83 -14.73 -3.03
N ILE A 166 9.10 -15.16 -2.00
CA ILE A 166 9.36 -14.74 -0.61
C ILE A 166 10.80 -15.08 -0.21
N PHE A 167 11.25 -16.29 -0.52
CA PHE A 167 12.59 -16.78 -0.18
C PHE A 167 13.68 -16.16 -1.05
N TYR A 168 13.39 -16.00 -2.33
CA TYR A 168 14.27 -15.24 -3.22
C TYR A 168 14.51 -13.81 -2.69
N ASN A 169 13.45 -13.14 -2.26
CA ASN A 169 13.55 -11.80 -1.69
C ASN A 169 14.34 -11.81 -0.37
N GLN A 170 14.12 -12.80 0.51
CA GLN A 170 14.92 -12.93 1.74
C GLN A 170 16.41 -13.04 1.44
N ALA A 171 16.81 -13.92 0.53
CA ALA A 171 18.20 -14.08 0.16
C ALA A 171 18.82 -12.80 -0.43
N THR A 172 18.12 -12.15 -1.36
CA THR A 172 18.61 -10.93 -2.01
C THR A 172 18.61 -9.72 -1.11
N MET A 173 17.65 -9.61 -0.19
CA MET A 173 17.62 -8.57 0.85
C MET A 173 18.77 -8.76 1.84
N SER A 174 19.04 -10.00 2.26
CA SER A 174 20.21 -10.35 3.08
C SER A 174 21.50 -9.94 2.40
N ALA A 175 21.69 -10.29 1.12
CA ALA A 175 22.85 -9.89 0.32
C ALA A 175 22.99 -8.36 0.20
N ALA A 176 21.86 -7.63 0.23
CA ALA A 176 21.85 -6.17 0.25
C ALA A 176 22.09 -5.56 1.65
N GLY A 177 22.34 -6.37 2.68
CA GLY A 177 22.58 -5.94 4.05
C GLY A 177 21.33 -5.46 4.79
N ILE A 178 20.15 -5.94 4.41
CA ILE A 178 18.89 -5.61 5.10
C ILE A 178 18.64 -6.69 6.17
N PRO A 179 18.63 -6.36 7.47
CA PRO A 179 18.45 -7.32 8.53
C PRO A 179 17.08 -8.00 8.49
N GLN A 180 17.05 -9.30 8.80
CA GLN A 180 15.85 -10.10 8.83
C GLN A 180 15.84 -10.98 10.07
N ILE A 181 14.78 -10.91 10.86
CA ILE A 181 14.61 -11.60 12.13
C ILE A 181 13.33 -12.40 12.06
N ALA A 182 13.37 -13.69 12.37
CA ALA A 182 12.19 -14.53 12.48
C ALA A 182 11.88 -14.89 13.94
N VAL A 183 10.61 -14.84 14.30
CA VAL A 183 10.10 -15.27 15.60
C VAL A 183 9.07 -16.36 15.37
N VAL A 184 9.40 -17.60 15.63
CA VAL A 184 8.55 -18.77 15.40
C VAL A 184 7.67 -18.99 16.63
N MET A 185 6.43 -18.53 16.52
CA MET A 185 5.44 -18.50 17.61
C MET A 185 4.31 -19.52 17.42
N GLY A 186 4.49 -20.40 16.46
CA GLY A 186 3.54 -21.45 16.11
C GLY A 186 4.06 -22.36 15.02
N SER A 187 3.15 -22.91 14.25
CA SER A 187 3.52 -23.81 13.15
C SER A 187 4.30 -23.07 12.07
N CYS A 188 5.34 -23.72 11.56
CA CYS A 188 6.11 -23.26 10.41
C CYS A 188 6.41 -24.48 9.53
N THR A 189 5.51 -24.74 8.57
CA THR A 189 5.46 -26.02 7.85
C THR A 189 5.76 -25.84 6.35
N ALA A 190 6.34 -26.87 5.75
CA ALA A 190 6.67 -26.98 4.34
C ALA A 190 7.58 -25.84 3.88
N GLY A 191 7.28 -25.20 2.75
CA GLY A 191 8.06 -24.05 2.26
C GLY A 191 8.20 -22.92 3.28
N GLY A 192 7.20 -22.73 4.17
CA GLY A 192 7.27 -21.74 5.23
C GLY A 192 8.47 -21.91 6.17
N ALA A 193 9.00 -23.12 6.32
CA ALA A 193 10.19 -23.41 7.13
C ALA A 193 11.45 -22.65 6.69
N TYR A 194 11.48 -22.21 5.43
CA TYR A 194 12.59 -21.39 4.94
C TYR A 194 12.56 -19.96 5.48
N VAL A 195 11.41 -19.42 5.90
CA VAL A 195 11.36 -18.06 6.47
C VAL A 195 12.30 -17.94 7.68
N PRO A 196 12.20 -18.77 8.74
CA PRO A 196 13.18 -18.74 9.83
C PRO A 196 14.57 -19.20 9.39
N ALA A 197 14.68 -20.26 8.59
CA ALA A 197 15.97 -20.84 8.21
C ALA A 197 16.84 -19.91 7.35
N MET A 198 16.25 -18.91 6.70
CA MET A 198 16.94 -17.89 5.87
C MET A 198 17.02 -16.52 6.54
N SER A 199 16.46 -16.35 7.73
CA SER A 199 16.62 -15.13 8.53
C SER A 199 18.02 -15.06 9.14
N HIS A 200 18.49 -13.84 9.45
CA HIS A 200 19.79 -13.66 10.08
C HIS A 200 19.82 -14.21 11.51
N GLU A 201 18.70 -14.04 12.22
CA GLU A 201 18.51 -14.52 13.57
C GLU A 201 17.09 -15.07 13.73
N THR A 202 16.97 -16.22 14.39
CA THR A 202 15.72 -16.94 14.58
C THR A 202 15.46 -17.25 16.04
N ILE A 203 14.30 -16.83 16.52
CA ILE A 203 13.78 -17.11 17.87
C ILE A 203 12.68 -18.16 17.75
N ILE A 204 12.66 -19.16 18.62
CA ILE A 204 11.59 -20.17 18.66
C ILE A 204 10.97 -20.24 20.05
N VAL A 205 9.62 -20.30 20.10
CA VAL A 205 8.86 -20.40 21.36
C VAL A 205 8.68 -21.87 21.74
N ARG A 206 9.09 -22.20 22.95
CA ARG A 206 8.96 -23.55 23.56
C ARG A 206 7.52 -24.04 23.52
N ASN A 207 7.33 -25.32 23.18
CA ASN A 207 6.04 -26.03 23.15
C ASN A 207 4.96 -25.36 22.26
N GLN A 208 5.35 -24.42 21.42
CA GLN A 208 4.45 -23.69 20.49
C GLN A 208 5.04 -23.60 19.08
N GLY A 209 6.29 -23.17 18.98
CA GLY A 209 7.01 -23.03 17.72
C GLY A 209 7.47 -24.40 17.19
N THR A 210 7.17 -24.67 15.93
CA THR A 210 7.68 -25.85 15.22
C THR A 210 8.15 -25.49 13.83
N ILE A 211 9.28 -26.05 13.41
CA ILE A 211 9.85 -25.85 12.06
C ILE A 211 10.11 -27.22 11.44
N PHE A 212 9.48 -27.54 10.32
CA PHE A 212 9.77 -28.76 9.57
C PHE A 212 9.32 -28.66 8.12
N LEU A 213 10.06 -29.27 7.21
CA LEU A 213 9.71 -29.34 5.77
C LEU A 213 8.51 -30.28 5.55
N GLY A 214 8.43 -31.36 6.28
CA GLY A 214 7.31 -32.30 6.26
C GLY A 214 6.78 -32.53 7.67
N GLY A 215 5.51 -32.23 7.91
CA GLY A 215 4.89 -32.48 9.23
C GLY A 215 4.70 -33.95 9.57
N PRO A 216 4.35 -34.29 10.83
CA PRO A 216 4.21 -35.68 11.28
C PRO A 216 3.36 -36.58 10.38
N PRO A 217 2.22 -36.10 9.78
CA PRO A 217 1.45 -36.95 8.85
C PRO A 217 2.22 -37.31 7.58
N LEU A 218 3.03 -36.37 7.04
CA LEU A 218 3.84 -36.64 5.85
C LEU A 218 4.99 -37.60 6.17
N VAL A 219 5.66 -37.39 7.31
CA VAL A 219 6.73 -38.31 7.78
C VAL A 219 6.19 -39.71 7.91
N LYS A 220 5.03 -39.89 8.58
CA LYS A 220 4.39 -41.20 8.71
C LYS A 220 4.06 -41.84 7.37
N ALA A 221 3.53 -41.04 6.42
CA ALA A 221 3.21 -41.55 5.08
C ALA A 221 4.43 -41.93 4.26
N ALA A 222 5.53 -41.20 4.41
CA ALA A 222 6.76 -41.40 3.61
C ALA A 222 7.69 -42.49 4.18
N THR A 223 7.82 -42.57 5.50
CA THR A 223 8.82 -43.41 6.18
C THR A 223 8.22 -44.45 7.11
N GLY A 224 6.92 -44.32 7.45
CA GLY A 224 6.27 -45.16 8.48
C GLY A 224 6.56 -44.69 9.91
N GLU A 225 7.43 -43.73 10.13
CA GLU A 225 7.81 -43.24 11.45
C GLU A 225 6.66 -42.44 12.09
N VAL A 226 6.41 -42.69 13.38
CA VAL A 226 5.40 -42.00 14.19
C VAL A 226 6.12 -41.08 15.15
N VAL A 227 6.03 -39.77 14.90
CA VAL A 227 6.67 -38.71 15.70
C VAL A 227 5.65 -37.64 16.06
N THR A 228 5.85 -36.97 17.18
CA THR A 228 5.10 -35.77 17.54
C THR A 228 5.72 -34.54 16.83
N ALA A 229 4.96 -33.46 16.72
CA ALA A 229 5.47 -32.21 16.13
C ALA A 229 6.67 -31.65 16.94
N GLU A 230 6.65 -31.78 18.27
CA GLU A 230 7.72 -31.29 19.14
C GLU A 230 9.01 -32.13 18.98
N GLU A 231 8.88 -33.44 18.87
CA GLU A 231 10.03 -34.36 18.63
C GLU A 231 10.61 -34.16 17.22
N LEU A 232 9.78 -33.86 16.23
CA LEU A 232 10.21 -33.70 14.85
C LEU A 232 10.91 -32.37 14.62
N GLY A 233 10.37 -31.26 15.14
CA GLY A 233 10.87 -29.95 14.87
C GLY A 233 10.44 -28.88 15.86
N GLY A 234 10.36 -29.23 17.15
CA GLY A 234 10.10 -28.27 18.21
C GLY A 234 11.33 -27.48 18.65
N ALA A 235 11.15 -26.62 19.64
CA ALA A 235 12.15 -25.67 20.09
C ALA A 235 13.44 -26.34 20.57
N ASP A 236 13.33 -27.45 21.34
CA ASP A 236 14.49 -28.19 21.83
C ASP A 236 15.31 -28.83 20.71
N VAL A 237 14.66 -29.30 19.65
CA VAL A 237 15.34 -29.84 18.46
C VAL A 237 16.13 -28.74 17.77
N HIS A 238 15.51 -27.59 17.50
CA HIS A 238 16.13 -26.55 16.69
C HIS A 238 17.13 -25.69 17.44
N ALA A 239 16.96 -25.48 18.73
CA ALA A 239 17.92 -24.74 19.54
C ALA A 239 19.11 -25.58 20.02
N ARG A 240 18.97 -26.93 20.14
CA ARG A 240 20.01 -27.78 20.77
C ARG A 240 20.68 -28.76 19.81
N LYS A 241 20.00 -29.18 18.72
CA LYS A 241 20.50 -30.23 17.83
C LYS A 241 20.75 -29.70 16.41
N SER A 242 19.76 -29.11 15.77
CA SER A 242 19.90 -28.68 14.37
C SER A 242 20.53 -27.31 14.19
N GLY A 243 20.46 -26.44 15.21
CA GLY A 243 21.01 -25.09 15.14
C GLY A 243 20.22 -24.14 14.22
N VAL A 244 18.99 -24.46 13.84
CA VAL A 244 18.14 -23.56 13.03
C VAL A 244 17.63 -22.38 13.84
N ALA A 245 17.44 -22.55 15.15
CA ALA A 245 17.04 -21.46 16.04
C ALA A 245 18.22 -21.02 16.91
N ASP A 246 18.45 -19.70 16.95
CA ASP A 246 19.53 -19.09 17.72
C ASP A 246 19.10 -18.78 19.16
N TYR A 247 17.81 -18.50 19.37
CA TYR A 247 17.26 -18.13 20.68
C TYR A 247 16.05 -18.97 21.03
N TYR A 248 16.03 -19.39 22.30
CA TYR A 248 14.97 -20.20 22.91
C TYR A 248 14.11 -19.33 23.81
N ALA A 249 12.82 -19.21 23.53
CA ALA A 249 11.88 -18.40 24.29
C ALA A 249 10.86 -19.25 25.04
N GLU A 250 10.53 -18.87 26.27
CA GLU A 250 9.58 -19.57 27.12
C GLU A 250 8.10 -19.36 26.71
N ASN A 251 7.80 -18.21 26.10
CA ASN A 251 6.46 -17.81 25.66
C ASN A 251 6.54 -16.63 24.67
N ASP A 252 5.37 -16.23 24.15
CA ASP A 252 5.25 -15.14 23.18
C ASP A 252 5.90 -13.84 23.67
N ARG A 253 5.67 -13.44 24.94
CA ARG A 253 6.22 -12.19 25.50
C ARG A 253 7.74 -12.23 25.60
N HIS A 254 8.31 -13.34 26.02
CA HIS A 254 9.75 -13.53 26.07
C HIS A 254 10.36 -13.50 24.67
N ALA A 255 9.72 -14.15 23.69
CA ALA A 255 10.18 -14.12 22.30
C ALA A 255 10.21 -12.71 21.71
N LEU A 256 9.16 -11.91 21.97
CA LEU A 256 9.10 -10.52 21.53
C LEU A 256 10.14 -9.63 22.24
N ALA A 257 10.43 -9.88 23.51
CA ALA A 257 11.50 -9.19 24.25
C ALA A 257 12.88 -9.51 23.65
N LEU A 258 13.16 -10.77 23.34
CA LEU A 258 14.40 -11.18 22.64
C LEU A 258 14.51 -10.52 21.27
N CYS A 259 13.42 -10.48 20.49
CA CYS A 259 13.39 -9.79 19.20
C CYS A 259 13.73 -8.30 19.35
N ARG A 260 13.19 -7.62 20.36
CA ARG A 260 13.53 -6.22 20.67
C ARG A 260 15.00 -6.05 21.05
N GLN A 261 15.59 -6.98 21.79
CA GLN A 261 17.01 -6.97 22.11
C GLN A 261 17.86 -7.08 20.84
N ILE A 262 17.55 -8.02 19.94
CA ILE A 262 18.24 -8.18 18.66
C ILE A 262 18.18 -6.90 17.85
N VAL A 263 16.99 -6.31 17.67
CA VAL A 263 16.83 -5.04 16.94
C VAL A 263 17.67 -3.93 17.59
N GLY A 264 17.76 -3.90 18.92
CA GLY A 264 18.57 -2.94 19.66
C GLY A 264 20.08 -3.06 19.40
N THR A 265 20.57 -4.19 18.90
CA THR A 265 21.99 -4.39 18.54
C THR A 265 22.32 -3.92 17.11
N LEU A 266 21.31 -3.69 16.28
CA LEU A 266 21.52 -3.24 14.92
C LEU A 266 22.03 -1.79 14.89
N ASN A 267 22.98 -1.48 14.03
CA ASN A 267 23.47 -0.11 13.84
C ASN A 267 22.41 0.78 13.19
N ASP A 268 22.45 2.09 13.46
CA ASP A 268 21.52 3.05 12.88
C ASP A 268 21.70 3.15 11.36
N GLY A 269 20.60 3.00 10.62
CA GLY A 269 20.58 2.98 9.17
C GLY A 269 20.03 4.25 8.51
N LYS A 270 19.57 5.25 9.28
CA LYS A 270 19.01 6.47 8.66
C LYS A 270 20.08 7.26 7.93
N THR A 271 19.93 7.34 6.60
CA THR A 271 20.68 8.28 5.77
C THR A 271 19.92 9.60 5.70
N ARG A 272 20.63 10.72 5.86
CA ARG A 272 20.01 12.05 5.81
C ARG A 272 20.39 12.75 4.52
N ASP A 273 19.83 12.32 3.41
CA ASP A 273 20.04 12.96 2.10
C ASP A 273 19.28 14.29 1.95
N VAL A 274 18.39 14.61 2.89
CA VAL A 274 17.59 15.83 2.91
C VAL A 274 17.79 16.62 4.19
N THR A 275 17.69 17.95 4.12
CA THR A 275 17.76 18.83 5.29
C THR A 275 16.38 18.90 5.95
N LEU A 276 16.29 18.40 7.18
CA LEU A 276 15.07 18.46 7.96
C LEU A 276 14.92 19.83 8.65
N ARG A 277 13.66 20.30 8.76
CA ARG A 277 13.27 21.46 9.57
C ARG A 277 12.52 21.02 10.83
N LYS A 278 12.33 21.94 11.77
CA LYS A 278 11.41 21.71 12.88
C LYS A 278 9.97 21.56 12.32
N PRO A 279 9.25 20.49 12.64
CA PRO A 279 7.87 20.34 12.22
C PRO A 279 6.96 21.46 12.75
N SER A 280 5.98 21.85 11.98
CA SER A 280 4.91 22.76 12.39
C SER A 280 3.57 22.29 11.85
N GLU A 281 2.49 22.60 12.57
CA GLU A 281 1.16 22.22 12.13
C GLU A 281 0.68 23.12 10.98
N PRO A 282 -0.19 22.63 10.10
CA PRO A 282 -0.92 23.47 9.15
C PRO A 282 -1.75 24.53 9.86
N GLN A 283 -2.04 25.63 9.18
CA GLN A 283 -2.92 26.68 9.71
C GLN A 283 -4.41 26.27 9.71
N PHE A 284 -4.76 25.24 8.93
CA PHE A 284 -6.12 24.75 8.76
C PHE A 284 -6.25 23.31 9.25
N ASP A 285 -7.42 22.99 9.83
CA ASP A 285 -7.71 21.67 10.37
C ASP A 285 -7.85 20.62 9.23
N ALA A 286 -7.18 19.48 9.37
CA ALA A 286 -7.29 18.38 8.45
C ALA A 286 -8.73 17.81 8.33
N ALA A 287 -9.55 17.93 9.37
CA ALA A 287 -10.95 17.51 9.34
C ALA A 287 -11.82 18.30 8.33
N GLU A 288 -11.37 19.49 7.91
CA GLU A 288 -12.06 20.28 6.88
C GLU A 288 -12.01 19.59 5.49
N LEU A 289 -11.04 18.71 5.27
CA LEU A 289 -10.93 17.95 4.02
C LEU A 289 -12.20 17.16 3.69
N ASP A 290 -12.93 16.72 4.68
CA ASP A 290 -14.19 16.00 4.50
C ASP A 290 -15.26 16.85 3.78
N GLY A 291 -15.23 18.18 3.95
CA GLY A 291 -16.17 19.11 3.31
C GLY A 291 -15.63 19.74 2.03
N ILE A 292 -14.30 19.71 1.83
CA ILE A 292 -13.64 20.32 0.68
C ILE A 292 -13.73 19.40 -0.54
N VAL A 293 -13.46 18.10 -0.35
CA VAL A 293 -13.40 17.16 -1.44
C VAL A 293 -14.75 16.48 -1.68
N PRO A 294 -15.38 16.72 -2.83
CA PRO A 294 -16.67 16.14 -3.15
C PRO A 294 -16.53 14.62 -3.38
N VAL A 295 -17.55 13.87 -2.97
CA VAL A 295 -17.69 12.46 -3.31
C VAL A 295 -18.07 12.28 -4.78
N ASP A 296 -18.82 13.24 -5.35
CA ASP A 296 -19.12 13.29 -6.77
C ASP A 296 -17.88 13.78 -7.56
N LEU A 297 -17.21 12.87 -8.25
CA LEU A 297 -15.99 13.15 -9.01
C LEU A 297 -16.17 14.08 -10.23
N LYS A 298 -17.41 14.40 -10.60
CA LYS A 298 -17.70 15.40 -11.64
C LYS A 298 -17.54 16.82 -11.13
N LYS A 299 -17.58 17.02 -9.81
CA LYS A 299 -17.39 18.31 -9.17
C LYS A 299 -15.90 18.61 -9.00
N GLN A 300 -15.51 19.80 -9.38
CA GLN A 300 -14.13 20.25 -9.24
C GLN A 300 -13.94 21.02 -7.94
N TYR A 301 -12.72 20.98 -7.42
CA TYR A 301 -12.25 21.77 -6.28
C TYR A 301 -10.79 22.15 -6.52
N ASP A 302 -10.31 23.17 -5.83
CA ASP A 302 -8.91 23.58 -5.92
C ASP A 302 -8.04 22.68 -5.03
N VAL A 303 -7.13 21.94 -5.63
CA VAL A 303 -6.22 21.02 -4.91
C VAL A 303 -5.30 21.76 -3.91
N ARG A 304 -5.12 23.08 -4.06
CA ARG A 304 -4.37 23.91 -3.10
C ARG A 304 -5.00 23.88 -1.72
N GLU A 305 -6.33 23.74 -1.65
CA GLU A 305 -7.04 23.59 -0.37
C GLU A 305 -6.67 22.28 0.34
N VAL A 306 -6.42 21.21 -0.41
CA VAL A 306 -5.89 19.95 0.14
C VAL A 306 -4.45 20.16 0.61
N ILE A 307 -3.60 20.74 -0.24
CA ILE A 307 -2.20 21.00 0.09
C ILE A 307 -2.07 21.84 1.37
N ALA A 308 -2.88 22.88 1.52
CA ALA A 308 -2.86 23.76 2.68
C ALA A 308 -3.11 23.04 4.04
N ARG A 309 -3.80 21.88 4.01
CA ARG A 309 -4.11 21.08 5.21
C ARG A 309 -3.12 19.93 5.44
N LEU A 310 -2.16 19.77 4.52
CA LEU A 310 -1.13 18.72 4.62
C LEU A 310 0.24 19.26 4.96
N VAL A 311 0.58 20.48 4.51
CA VAL A 311 1.93 21.02 4.60
C VAL A 311 2.15 21.89 5.85
N ASP A 312 3.38 21.93 6.32
CA ASP A 312 3.79 22.71 7.48
C ASP A 312 3.48 24.20 7.30
N ASN A 313 2.86 24.86 8.31
CA ASN A 313 2.40 26.25 8.28
C ASN A 313 1.47 26.60 7.11
N SER A 314 0.94 25.61 6.40
CA SER A 314 0.25 25.78 5.10
C SER A 314 1.11 26.52 4.05
N GLU A 315 2.42 26.47 4.20
CA GLU A 315 3.38 27.11 3.31
C GLU A 315 3.65 26.29 2.05
N PHE A 316 3.48 26.92 0.90
CA PHE A 316 3.69 26.29 -0.39
C PHE A 316 4.37 27.27 -1.37
N ASP A 317 5.45 26.83 -2.00
CA ASP A 317 6.16 27.59 -3.04
C ASP A 317 5.77 27.02 -4.41
N GLU A 318 4.73 27.59 -5.00
CA GLU A 318 4.14 27.09 -6.24
C GLU A 318 5.04 27.36 -7.44
N PHE A 319 5.43 26.30 -8.13
CA PHE A 319 6.24 26.34 -9.33
C PHE A 319 5.37 26.50 -10.57
N LYS A 320 5.68 27.49 -11.42
CA LYS A 320 4.95 27.81 -12.67
C LYS A 320 3.43 27.97 -12.45
N ALA A 321 3.03 28.77 -11.47
CA ALA A 321 1.63 28.99 -11.10
C ALA A 321 0.72 29.45 -12.26
N LEU A 322 1.28 30.19 -13.23
CA LEU A 322 0.55 30.72 -14.38
C LEU A 322 0.60 29.84 -15.64
N TYR A 323 1.34 28.73 -15.61
CA TYR A 323 1.50 27.83 -16.76
C TYR A 323 1.01 26.42 -16.40
N GLY A 324 0.26 25.77 -17.29
CA GLY A 324 -0.28 24.43 -17.05
C GLY A 324 -1.11 24.37 -15.77
N THR A 325 -2.10 25.27 -15.64
CA THR A 325 -2.84 25.53 -14.39
C THR A 325 -3.72 24.37 -13.91
N THR A 326 -3.96 23.38 -14.77
CA THR A 326 -4.69 22.15 -14.41
C THR A 326 -3.83 21.13 -13.65
N LEU A 327 -2.54 21.44 -13.46
CA LEU A 327 -1.64 20.73 -12.57
C LEU A 327 -0.96 21.74 -11.64
N VAL A 328 -1.09 21.57 -10.34
CA VAL A 328 -0.40 22.36 -9.32
C VAL A 328 0.89 21.64 -8.96
N THR A 329 2.02 22.35 -9.01
CA THR A 329 3.34 21.82 -8.61
C THR A 329 4.03 22.81 -7.69
N GLY A 330 4.75 22.33 -6.68
CA GLY A 330 5.49 23.24 -5.81
C GLY A 330 6.23 22.53 -4.69
N PHE A 331 7.01 23.30 -3.93
CA PHE A 331 7.83 22.86 -2.83
C PHE A 331 7.18 23.16 -1.49
N ALA A 332 7.27 22.22 -0.55
CA ALA A 332 6.72 22.34 0.80
C ALA A 332 7.51 21.51 1.80
N HIS A 333 7.05 21.50 3.05
CA HIS A 333 7.50 20.57 4.08
C HIS A 333 6.30 19.84 4.68
N ILE A 334 6.49 18.57 5.01
CA ILE A 334 5.52 17.76 5.76
C ILE A 334 6.26 17.17 6.95
N HIS A 335 5.85 17.51 8.18
CA HIS A 335 6.57 17.18 9.40
C HIS A 335 8.07 17.50 9.34
N GLY A 336 8.42 18.65 8.78
CA GLY A 336 9.79 19.12 8.62
C GLY A 336 10.57 18.48 7.48
N ILE A 337 10.02 17.49 6.79
CA ILE A 337 10.65 16.82 5.65
C ILE A 337 10.33 17.58 4.38
N PRO A 338 11.35 18.04 3.60
CA PRO A 338 11.12 18.75 2.36
C PRO A 338 10.53 17.81 1.29
N VAL A 339 9.57 18.30 0.50
CA VAL A 339 8.84 17.53 -0.51
C VAL A 339 8.48 18.37 -1.71
N GLY A 340 8.58 17.78 -2.91
CA GLY A 340 7.95 18.29 -4.11
C GLY A 340 6.55 17.69 -4.26
N ILE A 341 5.54 18.55 -4.47
CA ILE A 341 4.13 18.13 -4.57
C ILE A 341 3.63 18.35 -5.97
N LEU A 342 2.95 17.35 -6.56
CA LEU A 342 2.17 17.44 -7.79
C LEU A 342 0.72 17.09 -7.45
N GLY A 343 -0.21 18.00 -7.72
CA GLY A 343 -1.64 17.79 -7.49
C GLY A 343 -2.47 18.12 -8.73
N ASN A 344 -3.39 17.24 -9.10
CA ASN A 344 -4.30 17.50 -10.20
C ASN A 344 -5.31 18.58 -9.82
N ASN A 345 -5.52 19.50 -10.76
CA ASN A 345 -6.50 20.59 -10.66
C ASN A 345 -7.39 20.64 -11.93
N GLY A 346 -7.57 19.49 -12.56
CA GLY A 346 -8.30 19.30 -13.81
C GLY A 346 -7.65 18.27 -14.74
N ILE A 347 -8.07 18.29 -16.00
CA ILE A 347 -7.58 17.42 -17.08
C ILE A 347 -6.12 17.80 -17.41
N LEU A 348 -5.28 16.83 -17.77
CA LEU A 348 -3.91 17.09 -18.21
C LEU A 348 -3.86 17.53 -19.67
N PHE A 349 -3.29 18.70 -19.90
CA PHE A 349 -2.93 19.24 -21.21
C PHE A 349 -1.42 19.10 -21.46
N SER A 350 -0.96 19.39 -22.68
CA SER A 350 0.46 19.35 -23.05
C SER A 350 1.32 20.20 -22.10
N GLU A 351 0.90 21.43 -21.82
CA GLU A 351 1.60 22.34 -20.91
C GLU A 351 1.65 21.83 -19.47
N SER A 352 0.61 21.13 -19.01
CA SER A 352 0.60 20.51 -17.69
C SER A 352 1.59 19.34 -17.61
N ALA A 353 1.67 18.54 -18.66
CA ALA A 353 2.63 17.44 -18.77
C ALA A 353 4.08 17.94 -18.84
N LEU A 354 4.34 18.98 -19.61
CA LEU A 354 5.67 19.62 -19.71
C LEU A 354 6.09 20.25 -18.37
N LYS A 355 5.17 20.91 -17.68
CA LYS A 355 5.38 21.45 -16.33
C LYS A 355 5.75 20.35 -15.35
N ALA A 356 5.02 19.21 -15.37
CA ALA A 356 5.28 18.08 -14.53
C ALA A 356 6.66 17.48 -14.77
N ALA A 357 7.02 17.22 -16.03
CA ALA A 357 8.33 16.68 -16.38
C ALA A 357 9.46 17.56 -15.84
N HIS A 358 9.42 18.85 -16.11
CA HIS A 358 10.41 19.81 -15.61
C HIS A 358 10.47 19.84 -14.07
N PHE A 359 9.33 19.83 -13.40
CA PHE A 359 9.28 19.86 -11.94
C PHE A 359 9.86 18.58 -11.31
N ILE A 360 9.56 17.40 -11.89
CA ILE A 360 10.11 16.13 -11.44
C ILE A 360 11.63 16.10 -11.60
N GLU A 361 12.16 16.58 -12.74
CA GLU A 361 13.60 16.70 -12.98
C GLU A 361 14.28 17.58 -11.93
N LEU A 362 13.69 18.75 -11.60
CA LEU A 362 14.19 19.63 -10.55
C LEU A 362 14.22 18.95 -9.19
N CYS A 363 13.16 18.20 -8.83
CA CYS A 363 13.09 17.47 -7.57
C CYS A 363 14.16 16.36 -7.53
N CYS A 364 14.35 15.64 -8.63
CA CYS A 364 15.39 14.61 -8.73
C CYS A 364 16.79 15.19 -8.57
N GLN A 365 17.09 16.32 -9.24
CA GLN A 365 18.37 17.02 -9.11
C GLN A 365 18.64 17.48 -7.65
N ARG A 366 17.59 17.93 -6.95
CA ARG A 366 17.65 18.40 -5.56
C ARG A 366 17.53 17.26 -4.54
N ARG A 367 17.35 16.02 -4.98
CA ARG A 367 17.10 14.84 -4.14
C ARG A 367 15.89 15.00 -3.21
N LEU A 368 14.83 15.64 -3.69
CA LEU A 368 13.60 15.85 -2.93
C LEU A 368 12.61 14.72 -3.20
N PRO A 369 12.04 14.09 -2.15
CA PRO A 369 10.91 13.18 -2.30
C PRO A 369 9.72 13.84 -3.00
N LEU A 370 8.93 13.06 -3.73
CA LEU A 370 7.76 13.49 -4.48
C LEU A 370 6.48 12.98 -3.85
N LEU A 371 5.49 13.86 -3.72
CA LEU A 371 4.12 13.54 -3.37
C LEU A 371 3.20 13.80 -4.57
N PHE A 372 2.46 12.78 -4.98
CA PHE A 372 1.42 12.86 -6.00
C PHE A 372 0.04 12.84 -5.34
N LEU A 373 -0.71 13.92 -5.47
CA LEU A 373 -2.12 14.01 -5.08
C LEU A 373 -2.96 13.79 -6.34
N GLN A 374 -3.46 12.58 -6.51
CA GLN A 374 -4.06 12.11 -7.74
C GLN A 374 -5.58 12.29 -7.73
N ASN A 375 -6.08 13.15 -8.60
CA ASN A 375 -7.49 13.31 -8.96
C ASN A 375 -7.58 13.62 -10.45
N ILE A 376 -7.43 12.58 -11.27
CA ILE A 376 -7.26 12.71 -12.72
C ILE A 376 -8.31 11.93 -13.51
N SER A 377 -8.95 12.61 -14.44
CA SER A 377 -9.85 12.01 -15.43
C SER A 377 -9.17 11.58 -16.73
N GLY A 378 -7.91 12.00 -16.96
CA GLY A 378 -7.14 11.64 -18.13
C GLY A 378 -6.38 12.81 -18.75
N PHE A 379 -5.66 12.52 -19.85
CA PHE A 379 -5.15 13.55 -20.75
C PHE A 379 -6.27 14.06 -21.66
N MET A 380 -6.17 15.30 -22.09
CA MET A 380 -7.12 15.86 -23.05
C MET A 380 -7.06 15.10 -24.37
N VAL A 381 -8.21 14.91 -24.99
CA VAL A 381 -8.37 14.22 -26.26
C VAL A 381 -8.99 15.14 -27.30
N GLY A 382 -8.76 14.88 -28.57
CA GLY A 382 -9.34 15.63 -29.66
C GLY A 382 -8.31 15.97 -30.73
N ARG A 383 -8.79 16.25 -31.94
CA ARG A 383 -7.97 16.44 -33.15
C ARG A 383 -6.83 17.44 -32.95
N ASP A 384 -7.13 18.58 -32.36
CA ASP A 384 -6.15 19.68 -32.22
C ASP A 384 -5.09 19.34 -31.15
N TYR A 385 -5.47 18.62 -30.10
CA TYR A 385 -4.55 18.16 -29.05
C TYR A 385 -3.62 17.06 -29.57
N GLU A 386 -4.15 16.09 -30.33
CA GLU A 386 -3.35 15.05 -30.97
C GLU A 386 -2.35 15.67 -31.98
N ALA A 387 -2.82 16.57 -32.85
CA ALA A 387 -1.99 17.30 -33.78
C ALA A 387 -0.96 18.22 -33.07
N GLY A 388 -1.31 18.75 -31.90
CA GLY A 388 -0.43 19.55 -31.03
C GLY A 388 0.63 18.73 -30.30
N GLY A 389 0.54 17.38 -30.33
CA GLY A 389 1.56 16.50 -29.77
C GLY A 389 1.32 16.11 -28.30
N ILE A 390 0.08 16.04 -27.82
CA ILE A 390 -0.25 15.66 -26.44
C ILE A 390 0.31 14.28 -26.06
N ALA A 391 0.34 13.32 -27.00
CA ALA A 391 0.91 12.01 -26.77
C ALA A 391 2.42 12.11 -26.47
N LYS A 392 3.15 12.94 -27.22
CA LYS A 392 4.58 13.21 -27.03
C LYS A 392 4.85 13.90 -25.69
N ASP A 393 4.07 14.89 -25.34
CA ASP A 393 4.26 15.67 -24.12
C ASP A 393 3.82 14.86 -22.88
N GLY A 394 2.73 14.10 -22.98
CA GLY A 394 2.33 13.15 -21.95
C GLY A 394 3.39 12.08 -21.71
N ALA A 395 4.02 11.56 -22.78
CA ALA A 395 5.11 10.59 -22.66
C ALA A 395 6.33 11.15 -21.91
N LYS A 396 6.64 12.46 -22.02
CA LYS A 396 7.71 13.09 -21.23
C LYS A 396 7.41 13.05 -19.74
N MET A 397 6.18 13.37 -19.34
CA MET A 397 5.75 13.28 -17.95
C MET A 397 5.85 11.83 -17.43
N VAL A 398 5.32 10.88 -18.19
CA VAL A 398 5.35 9.45 -17.84
C VAL A 398 6.79 8.94 -17.71
N THR A 399 7.68 9.35 -18.64
CA THR A 399 9.11 9.01 -18.58
C THR A 399 9.78 9.61 -17.35
N ALA A 400 9.51 10.88 -17.04
CA ALA A 400 10.06 11.55 -15.86
C ALA A 400 9.64 10.83 -14.57
N VAL A 401 8.36 10.46 -14.44
CA VAL A 401 7.85 9.69 -13.29
C VAL A 401 8.51 8.32 -13.18
N ALA A 402 8.63 7.61 -14.30
CA ALA A 402 9.21 6.26 -14.34
C ALA A 402 10.68 6.25 -13.95
N CYS A 403 11.47 7.21 -14.45
CA CYS A 403 12.91 7.29 -14.21
C CYS A 403 13.29 7.90 -12.86
N ALA A 404 12.40 8.66 -12.22
CA ALA A 404 12.68 9.31 -10.94
C ALA A 404 13.07 8.31 -9.86
N GLN A 405 14.28 8.46 -9.29
CA GLN A 405 14.82 7.60 -8.21
C GLN A 405 14.56 8.17 -6.81
N VAL A 406 14.14 9.42 -6.71
CA VAL A 406 13.69 9.99 -5.43
C VAL A 406 12.46 9.22 -4.92
N PRO A 407 12.27 9.10 -3.60
CA PRO A 407 11.06 8.48 -3.07
C PRO A 407 9.80 9.12 -3.61
N LYS A 408 8.89 8.32 -4.14
CA LYS A 408 7.58 8.73 -4.66
C LYS A 408 6.49 8.19 -3.76
N ILE A 409 5.57 9.05 -3.33
CA ILE A 409 4.38 8.65 -2.57
C ILE A 409 3.17 9.17 -3.31
N THR A 410 2.15 8.34 -3.47
CA THR A 410 0.91 8.70 -4.15
C THR A 410 -0.28 8.57 -3.20
N VAL A 411 -1.15 9.56 -3.21
CA VAL A 411 -2.47 9.49 -2.58
C VAL A 411 -3.53 9.75 -3.66
N ILE A 412 -4.38 8.76 -3.90
CA ILE A 412 -5.53 8.90 -4.80
C ILE A 412 -6.65 9.56 -4.00
N ILE A 413 -6.87 10.85 -4.24
CA ILE A 413 -7.83 11.70 -3.52
C ILE A 413 -9.18 11.86 -4.25
N GLY A 414 -9.32 11.18 -5.40
CA GLY A 414 -10.50 11.23 -6.24
C GLY A 414 -10.40 10.25 -7.41
N GLY A 415 -10.58 10.72 -8.64
CA GLY A 415 -10.48 9.90 -9.84
C GLY A 415 -9.04 9.48 -10.17
N SER A 416 -8.88 8.28 -10.71
CA SER A 416 -7.62 7.76 -11.23
C SER A 416 -7.89 6.98 -12.53
N TYR A 417 -7.91 7.69 -13.65
CA TYR A 417 -8.36 7.15 -14.93
C TYR A 417 -7.29 7.15 -16.01
N GLY A 418 -7.23 6.03 -16.76
CA GLY A 418 -6.44 5.88 -17.96
C GLY A 418 -4.95 6.21 -17.80
N ALA A 419 -4.34 6.77 -18.84
CA ALA A 419 -2.93 7.15 -18.82
C ALA A 419 -2.60 8.28 -17.83
N GLY A 420 -3.60 9.01 -17.33
CA GLY A 420 -3.43 9.96 -16.24
C GLY A 420 -2.91 9.30 -14.95
N ASN A 421 -3.35 8.06 -14.68
CA ASN A 421 -2.80 7.25 -13.59
C ASN A 421 -1.27 7.08 -13.73
N TYR A 422 -0.77 6.85 -14.94
CA TYR A 422 0.67 6.67 -15.20
C TYR A 422 1.45 7.95 -14.95
N GLY A 423 1.00 9.07 -15.50
CA GLY A 423 1.62 10.40 -15.31
C GLY A 423 1.60 10.87 -13.85
N MET A 424 0.65 10.41 -13.06
CA MET A 424 0.52 10.74 -11.63
C MET A 424 1.03 9.64 -10.70
N CYS A 425 1.97 8.82 -11.15
CA CYS A 425 2.64 7.79 -10.37
C CYS A 425 1.69 6.74 -9.76
N GLY A 426 0.86 6.11 -10.60
CA GLY A 426 0.06 4.96 -10.20
C GLY A 426 0.91 3.74 -9.80
N ARG A 427 0.26 2.66 -9.37
CA ARG A 427 0.91 1.47 -8.80
C ARG A 427 2.04 0.90 -9.66
N ALA A 428 1.86 0.87 -10.99
CA ALA A 428 2.85 0.33 -11.93
C ALA A 428 4.13 1.19 -12.05
N TYR A 429 4.11 2.43 -11.56
CA TYR A 429 5.24 3.38 -11.63
C TYR A 429 6.11 3.40 -10.36
N GLY A 430 5.97 2.38 -9.53
CA GLY A 430 6.85 2.14 -8.39
C GLY A 430 6.81 3.22 -7.31
N PRO A 431 5.63 3.70 -6.86
CA PRO A 431 5.58 4.51 -5.65
C PRO A 431 6.04 3.67 -4.45
N ARG A 432 6.86 4.28 -3.58
CA ARG A 432 7.24 3.65 -2.30
C ARG A 432 6.02 3.27 -1.48
N PHE A 433 5.01 4.16 -1.51
CA PHE A 433 3.70 3.96 -0.91
C PHE A 433 2.61 4.56 -1.80
N LEU A 434 1.47 3.89 -1.83
CA LEU A 434 0.28 4.38 -2.52
C LEU A 434 -0.94 4.14 -1.64
N PHE A 435 -1.66 5.21 -1.30
CA PHE A 435 -2.90 5.15 -0.54
C PHE A 435 -4.07 5.72 -1.33
N THR A 436 -5.26 5.36 -0.91
CA THR A 436 -6.50 5.74 -1.58
C THR A 436 -7.47 6.33 -0.56
N TRP A 437 -8.20 7.40 -0.92
CA TRP A 437 -9.29 7.93 -0.09
C TRP A 437 -10.60 7.16 -0.33
N PRO A 438 -11.57 7.18 0.61
CA PRO A 438 -12.80 6.41 0.48
C PRO A 438 -13.69 6.79 -0.71
N ASN A 439 -13.59 8.03 -1.21
CA ASN A 439 -14.32 8.54 -2.38
C ASN A 439 -13.65 8.21 -3.72
N ALA A 440 -12.45 7.63 -3.73
CA ALA A 440 -11.68 7.43 -4.95
C ALA A 440 -12.30 6.39 -5.88
N ARG A 441 -11.96 6.51 -7.17
CA ARG A 441 -12.30 5.54 -8.21
C ARG A 441 -11.11 5.32 -9.11
N ILE A 442 -10.89 4.06 -9.53
CA ILE A 442 -9.80 3.69 -10.42
C ILE A 442 -10.30 2.77 -11.53
N SER A 443 -10.07 3.16 -12.78
CA SER A 443 -10.34 2.32 -13.97
C SER A 443 -9.68 2.91 -15.21
N VAL A 444 -9.84 2.25 -16.36
CA VAL A 444 -9.35 2.75 -17.65
C VAL A 444 -10.03 4.08 -18.02
N MET A 445 -11.34 4.23 -17.73
CA MET A 445 -12.14 5.44 -17.93
C MET A 445 -13.36 5.39 -17.00
N GLY A 446 -14.08 6.49 -16.84
CA GLY A 446 -15.32 6.51 -16.06
C GLY A 446 -16.38 5.58 -16.67
N GLY A 447 -17.21 4.92 -15.83
CA GLY A 447 -18.20 3.93 -16.26
C GLY A 447 -19.19 4.47 -17.31
N GLU A 448 -19.66 5.72 -17.16
CA GLU A 448 -20.51 6.37 -18.15
C GLU A 448 -19.81 6.55 -19.52
N GLN A 449 -18.54 6.93 -19.48
CA GLN A 449 -17.74 7.09 -20.71
C GLN A 449 -17.51 5.74 -21.38
N ALA A 450 -17.18 4.70 -20.62
CA ALA A 450 -17.00 3.34 -21.13
C ALA A 450 -18.29 2.80 -21.76
N ALA A 451 -19.43 2.96 -21.09
CA ALA A 451 -20.72 2.56 -21.60
C ALA A 451 -21.08 3.28 -22.91
N SER A 452 -20.80 4.58 -22.99
CA SER A 452 -21.05 5.40 -24.18
C SER A 452 -20.17 5.00 -25.37
N VAL A 453 -18.86 4.76 -25.13
CA VAL A 453 -17.93 4.30 -26.17
C VAL A 453 -18.36 2.95 -26.74
N LEU A 454 -18.65 1.98 -25.86
CA LEU A 454 -19.08 0.64 -26.29
C LEU A 454 -20.45 0.67 -27.00
N ALA A 455 -21.37 1.53 -26.55
CA ALA A 455 -22.66 1.72 -27.20
C ALA A 455 -22.50 2.32 -28.61
N THR A 456 -21.60 3.30 -28.79
CA THR A 456 -21.30 3.89 -30.11
C THR A 456 -20.81 2.82 -31.08
N VAL A 457 -19.80 2.03 -30.68
CA VAL A 457 -19.27 0.92 -31.51
C VAL A 457 -20.37 -0.08 -31.88
N ARG A 458 -21.23 -0.44 -30.91
CA ARG A 458 -22.34 -1.37 -31.15
C ARG A 458 -23.38 -0.77 -32.08
N ARG A 459 -23.73 0.51 -31.94
CA ARG A 459 -24.65 1.24 -32.80
C ARG A 459 -24.17 1.24 -34.24
N ASP A 460 -22.91 1.62 -34.48
CA ASP A 460 -22.29 1.67 -35.81
C ASP A 460 -22.36 0.31 -36.50
N ASN A 461 -22.16 -0.79 -35.78
CA ASN A 461 -22.26 -2.15 -36.29
C ASN A 461 -23.72 -2.50 -36.67
N ILE A 462 -24.71 -2.15 -35.83
CA ILE A 462 -26.14 -2.42 -36.07
C ILE A 462 -26.64 -1.62 -37.29
N GLU A 463 -26.23 -0.36 -37.40
CA GLU A 463 -26.59 0.51 -38.54
C GLU A 463 -25.93 0.03 -39.83
N ALA A 464 -24.69 -0.48 -39.78
CA ALA A 464 -24.02 -1.10 -40.93
C ALA A 464 -24.77 -2.35 -41.46
N GLU A 465 -25.50 -3.06 -40.59
CA GLU A 465 -26.37 -4.16 -40.95
C GLU A 465 -27.78 -3.70 -41.47
N GLY A 466 -28.01 -2.39 -41.54
CA GLY A 466 -29.30 -1.82 -41.95
C GLY A 466 -30.43 -1.94 -40.90
N LYS A 467 -30.07 -2.22 -39.65
CA LYS A 467 -30.96 -2.29 -38.49
C LYS A 467 -31.02 -0.98 -37.73
N LYS A 468 -32.07 -0.77 -36.95
CA LYS A 468 -32.18 0.35 -36.01
C LYS A 468 -32.01 -0.17 -34.59
N TRP A 469 -31.34 0.61 -33.76
CA TRP A 469 -31.19 0.38 -32.32
C TRP A 469 -31.94 1.47 -31.56
N SER A 470 -32.89 1.08 -30.73
CA SER A 470 -33.69 2.05 -29.97
C SER A 470 -32.93 2.59 -28.78
N GLU A 471 -33.32 3.77 -28.28
CA GLU A 471 -32.75 4.37 -27.09
C GLU A 471 -32.93 3.49 -25.85
N VAL A 472 -34.03 2.73 -25.77
CA VAL A 472 -34.29 1.79 -24.66
C VAL A 472 -33.30 0.64 -24.69
N GLU A 473 -33.11 -0.01 -25.84
CA GLU A 473 -32.14 -1.10 -26.00
C GLU A 473 -30.71 -0.62 -25.75
N GLU A 474 -30.37 0.64 -26.12
CA GLU A 474 -29.09 1.22 -25.84
C GLU A 474 -28.88 1.44 -24.34
N GLU A 475 -29.89 1.94 -23.64
CA GLU A 475 -29.79 2.16 -22.18
C GLU A 475 -29.70 0.83 -21.42
N GLU A 476 -30.46 -0.18 -21.83
CA GLU A 476 -30.35 -1.55 -21.30
C GLU A 476 -28.95 -2.15 -21.52
N PHE A 477 -28.31 -1.83 -22.64
CA PHE A 477 -26.93 -2.25 -22.92
C PHE A 477 -25.90 -1.50 -22.06
N LYS A 478 -26.09 -0.21 -21.80
CA LYS A 478 -25.19 0.63 -21.04
C LYS A 478 -25.20 0.30 -19.54
N GLN A 479 -26.36 -0.06 -19.01
CA GLN A 479 -26.56 -0.24 -17.57
C GLN A 479 -25.61 -1.27 -16.94
N PRO A 480 -25.46 -2.50 -17.45
CA PRO A 480 -24.54 -3.50 -16.90
C PRO A 480 -23.07 -3.03 -16.92
N ILE A 481 -22.69 -2.25 -17.94
CA ILE A 481 -21.32 -1.72 -18.06
C ILE A 481 -21.05 -0.70 -16.98
N ARG A 482 -22.00 0.20 -16.71
CA ARG A 482 -21.88 1.17 -15.62
C ARG A 482 -21.73 0.48 -14.27
N GLU A 483 -22.61 -0.50 -14.00
CA GLU A 483 -22.60 -1.27 -12.76
C GLU A 483 -21.28 -2.02 -12.56
N GLN A 484 -20.74 -2.64 -13.61
CA GLN A 484 -19.43 -3.30 -13.56
C GLN A 484 -18.31 -2.32 -13.23
N TYR A 485 -18.25 -1.18 -13.93
CA TYR A 485 -17.22 -0.17 -13.70
C TYR A 485 -17.32 0.47 -12.31
N ASP A 486 -18.51 0.68 -11.79
CA ASP A 486 -18.73 1.20 -10.44
C ASP A 486 -18.30 0.18 -9.37
N ALA A 487 -18.59 -1.09 -9.58
CA ALA A 487 -18.19 -2.17 -8.68
C ALA A 487 -16.67 -2.40 -8.69
N GLU A 488 -16.06 -2.47 -9.89
CA GLU A 488 -14.63 -2.76 -10.04
C GLU A 488 -13.74 -1.53 -9.81
N GLY A 489 -14.25 -0.32 -10.06
CA GLY A 489 -13.57 0.94 -9.79
C GLY A 489 -13.59 1.38 -8.33
N ASN A 490 -14.32 0.68 -7.48
CA ASN A 490 -14.49 1.00 -6.06
C ASN A 490 -13.18 0.82 -5.27
N PRO A 491 -12.86 1.68 -4.29
CA PRO A 491 -11.63 1.58 -3.51
C PRO A 491 -11.53 0.26 -2.72
N TYR A 492 -12.64 -0.33 -2.28
CA TYR A 492 -12.61 -1.63 -1.60
C TYR A 492 -12.25 -2.79 -2.53
N TYR A 493 -12.67 -2.72 -3.81
CA TYR A 493 -12.27 -3.70 -4.81
C TYR A 493 -10.76 -3.60 -5.11
N ALA A 494 -10.25 -2.38 -5.20
CA ALA A 494 -8.84 -2.08 -5.45
C ALA A 494 -7.94 -2.53 -4.29
N THR A 495 -8.28 -2.14 -3.05
CA THR A 495 -7.49 -2.47 -1.85
C THR A 495 -7.50 -3.96 -1.55
N ALA A 496 -8.64 -4.67 -1.81
CA ALA A 496 -8.72 -6.12 -1.68
C ALA A 496 -7.67 -6.85 -2.54
N ARG A 497 -7.34 -6.26 -3.70
CA ARG A 497 -6.39 -6.79 -4.69
C ARG A 497 -4.98 -6.19 -4.57
N LEU A 498 -4.73 -5.40 -3.52
CA LEU A 498 -3.44 -4.73 -3.27
C LEU A 498 -3.02 -3.80 -4.43
N TRP A 499 -3.98 -3.09 -5.03
CA TRP A 499 -3.67 -2.01 -5.97
C TRP A 499 -3.21 -0.75 -5.24
N ASP A 500 -3.43 -0.70 -3.93
CA ASP A 500 -2.90 0.29 -2.99
C ASP A 500 -2.28 -0.37 -1.75
N ASP A 501 -1.75 0.42 -0.84
CA ASP A 501 -1.24 -0.01 0.46
C ASP A 501 -2.26 0.24 1.58
N GLY A 502 -3.47 0.65 1.23
CA GLY A 502 -4.62 0.82 2.10
C GLY A 502 -5.46 2.05 1.77
N ILE A 503 -6.72 1.99 2.20
CA ILE A 503 -7.62 3.14 2.18
C ILE A 503 -7.37 3.95 3.46
N ILE A 504 -7.15 5.25 3.34
CA ILE A 504 -6.96 6.17 4.47
C ILE A 504 -8.01 7.28 4.45
N THR A 505 -8.35 7.81 5.61
CA THR A 505 -9.25 8.97 5.68
C THR A 505 -8.54 10.24 5.25
N PRO A 506 -9.24 11.26 4.74
CA PRO A 506 -8.63 12.54 4.42
C PRO A 506 -7.86 13.13 5.61
N ALA A 507 -8.42 13.09 6.81
CA ALA A 507 -7.81 13.64 8.01
C ALA A 507 -6.53 12.89 8.47
N GLU A 508 -6.41 11.56 8.19
CA GLU A 508 -5.20 10.79 8.50
C GLU A 508 -4.02 11.09 7.59
N THR A 509 -4.27 11.68 6.42
CA THR A 509 -3.31 11.75 5.30
C THR A 509 -1.98 12.37 5.72
N ARG A 510 -1.98 13.51 6.43
CA ARG A 510 -0.75 14.16 6.88
C ARG A 510 0.10 13.24 7.76
N ARG A 511 -0.52 12.55 8.73
CA ARG A 511 0.15 11.60 9.64
C ARG A 511 0.72 10.41 8.88
N VAL A 512 -0.06 9.82 7.97
CA VAL A 512 0.39 8.69 7.13
C VAL A 512 1.56 9.10 6.27
N LEU A 513 1.51 10.27 5.61
CA LEU A 513 2.61 10.79 4.81
C LEU A 513 3.88 11.01 5.64
N ALA A 514 3.75 11.53 6.87
CA ALA A 514 4.89 11.72 7.76
C ALA A 514 5.60 10.39 8.07
N LEU A 515 4.84 9.34 8.39
CA LEU A 515 5.37 8.00 8.64
C LEU A 515 6.03 7.42 7.38
N CYS A 516 5.40 7.57 6.22
CA CYS A 516 5.96 7.12 4.95
C CYS A 516 7.27 7.85 4.61
N PHE A 517 7.29 9.17 4.66
CA PHE A 517 8.53 9.93 4.41
C PHE A 517 9.61 9.59 5.43
N SER A 518 9.27 9.42 6.71
CA SER A 518 10.24 8.96 7.73
C SER A 518 10.86 7.62 7.34
N ALA A 519 10.04 6.66 6.90
CA ALA A 519 10.52 5.36 6.45
C ALA A 519 11.46 5.47 5.24
N THR A 520 11.16 6.35 4.28
CA THR A 520 12.03 6.53 3.09
C THR A 520 13.42 7.08 3.42
N LEU A 521 13.60 7.78 4.55
CA LEU A 521 14.89 8.32 4.98
C LEU A 521 15.89 7.24 5.45
N ASN A 522 15.49 5.97 5.55
CA ASN A 522 16.40 4.86 5.86
C ASN A 522 17.18 4.35 4.62
N ALA A 523 16.75 4.73 3.42
CA ALA A 523 17.45 4.38 2.18
C ALA A 523 18.11 5.63 1.57
N PRO A 524 19.33 5.50 1.03
CA PRO A 524 19.94 6.59 0.26
C PRO A 524 19.12 6.89 -0.98
N ILE A 525 19.09 8.15 -1.41
CA ILE A 525 18.47 8.55 -2.66
C ILE A 525 19.48 8.36 -3.79
N PRO A 526 19.26 7.40 -4.70
CA PRO A 526 20.18 7.17 -5.82
C PRO A 526 20.18 8.35 -6.80
N GLU A 527 21.25 8.44 -7.59
CA GLU A 527 21.29 9.39 -8.70
C GLU A 527 20.23 9.02 -9.75
N THR A 528 19.42 10.00 -10.14
CA THR A 528 18.44 9.82 -11.21
C THR A 528 19.10 10.01 -12.58
N LYS A 529 18.86 9.07 -13.48
CA LYS A 529 19.21 9.16 -14.89
C LYS A 529 17.95 9.06 -15.73
N PHE A 530 17.72 10.06 -16.55
CA PHE A 530 16.60 10.07 -17.48
C PHE A 530 16.99 9.45 -18.81
N GLY A 531 16.03 8.75 -19.44
CA GLY A 531 16.16 8.29 -20.82
C GLY A 531 16.00 9.43 -21.83
N VAL A 532 15.88 9.09 -23.11
CA VAL A 532 15.64 10.06 -24.18
C VAL A 532 14.21 10.56 -24.13
N PHE A 533 14.01 11.86 -23.99
CA PHE A 533 12.72 12.49 -24.19
C PHE A 533 12.52 12.84 -25.68
N ARG A 534 11.39 12.41 -26.26
CA ARG A 534 11.02 12.81 -27.61
C ARG A 534 10.59 14.28 -27.60
N MET A 535 11.23 15.12 -28.43
CA MET A 535 10.96 16.56 -28.55
C MET A 535 9.88 16.88 -29.58
#